data_bf102e4968c470524730431599e21a9f
#
_entry.id   bf102e4968c470524730431599e21a9f
#
_cell.length_a   1.000
_cell.length_b   1.000
_cell.length_c   1.000
_cell.angle_alpha   90.00
_cell.angle_beta   90.00
_cell.angle_gamma   90.00
#
_symmetry.space_group_name_H-M   'P 1'
#
loop_
_entity.id
_entity.type
_entity.pdbx_description
1 polymer ?
#
loop_
_entity_poly.entity_id
_entity_poly.type
_entity_poly.pdbx_seq_one_letter_code
_entity_poly.pdbx_strand_id
1 'polypeptide(L)'
;MVRSWRKAFTASGLKKGDHAAVLLPNSITATACDLSILSQGMVPVPLHAVDTPSSSAFILNNSEAKILFVPRTLRWNAMLNVQKEYPYLELVVTTGNDAESASPDSPVPVVNLSDWLKQSEKTELEDVSIDPNDLAAIVYTSGTTGKPKGVMLTHDNVLSNVKSFSQVIDVGPDDVFLSFLPFSHTFERTVTFYFTLFLGAEVGFARSVLKLAEDLKVIRPTIFVAVPRVFEQFHNRIKASLKSKGSIAATLADQAEMIGWRRFCRRNGLAVPSSSASWLYSFIWPMLESRIVLPIRDVFGGRLRIAIAGGAALNNAIGRFYNAMGVELRQGYGLTETSPVISVNRENCNNPVTVGQPIPGLQIRLGDMEELQVKGPTVMKGYWKRPDATAEVFTEDGWFKTGDQADLSDAGRIRIKGRIKEIIVTSTGEKIPPTDMELAIQTDPLFEQVMVVGEARPFITALAVVNEAEWEKFAKEFNVDPTDERMLMRRDIRMAALKRLKKAASRFPQYGIPRNIRLLKEHWTVDNGCLTVTMKLRRPIIREKLRAEIDELYTVPQNNV
;
A
#
# COMPACT_ATOMS: atom_id res chain seq x y z
N MET A 1 28.95 -7.65 9.10
CA MET A 1 27.71 -8.47 9.02
C MET A 1 27.55 -9.08 7.62
N VAL A 2 27.39 -8.31 6.53
CA VAL A 2 27.24 -8.86 5.15
C VAL A 2 28.33 -9.87 4.78
N ARG A 3 29.61 -9.55 5.05
CA ARG A 3 30.72 -10.47 4.78
C ARG A 3 30.61 -11.82 5.50
N SER A 4 30.13 -11.85 6.75
CA SER A 4 29.95 -13.10 7.51
C SER A 4 28.84 -13.97 6.90
N TRP A 5 27.75 -13.34 6.45
CA TRP A 5 26.67 -14.07 5.78
C TRP A 5 27.12 -14.65 4.43
N ARG A 6 27.90 -13.88 3.64
CA ARG A 6 28.45 -14.37 2.38
C ARG A 6 29.33 -15.62 2.59
N LYS A 7 30.17 -15.61 3.64
CA LYS A 7 30.96 -16.79 4.03
C LYS A 7 30.08 -18.00 4.33
N ALA A 8 28.96 -17.78 5.03
CA ALA A 8 28.04 -18.84 5.37
C ALA A 8 27.29 -19.38 4.14
N PHE A 9 26.92 -18.55 3.19
CA PHE A 9 26.38 -19.00 1.90
C PHE A 9 27.38 -19.88 1.14
N THR A 10 28.62 -19.43 1.02
CA THR A 10 29.69 -20.19 0.36
C THR A 10 29.94 -21.53 1.05
N ALA A 11 30.01 -21.56 2.40
CA ALA A 11 30.19 -22.79 3.18
C ALA A 11 29.03 -23.78 3.03
N SER A 12 27.81 -23.26 2.79
CA SER A 12 26.60 -24.07 2.52
C SER A 12 26.49 -24.52 1.05
N GLY A 13 27.48 -24.23 0.21
CA GLY A 13 27.48 -24.63 -1.21
C GLY A 13 26.57 -23.80 -2.10
N LEU A 14 25.99 -22.69 -1.59
CA LEU A 14 25.09 -21.81 -2.33
C LEU A 14 25.88 -20.92 -3.29
N LYS A 15 25.38 -20.76 -4.52
CA LYS A 15 26.07 -20.14 -5.63
C LYS A 15 25.24 -18.98 -6.24
N LYS A 16 25.92 -18.19 -7.09
CA LYS A 16 25.25 -17.21 -7.94
C LYS A 16 24.08 -17.83 -8.68
N GLY A 17 22.93 -17.13 -8.68
CA GLY A 17 21.67 -17.57 -9.28
C GLY A 17 20.78 -18.43 -8.40
N ASP A 18 21.29 -18.97 -7.26
CA ASP A 18 20.45 -19.70 -6.32
C ASP A 18 19.45 -18.77 -5.63
N HIS A 19 18.26 -19.28 -5.35
CA HIS A 19 17.20 -18.50 -4.73
C HIS A 19 17.19 -18.68 -3.21
N ALA A 20 16.98 -17.57 -2.49
CA ALA A 20 16.92 -17.52 -1.03
C ALA A 20 15.59 -16.92 -0.56
N ALA A 21 14.76 -17.72 0.09
CA ALA A 21 13.48 -17.25 0.64
C ALA A 21 13.70 -16.54 1.98
N VAL A 22 13.10 -15.35 2.14
CA VAL A 22 13.29 -14.48 3.31
C VAL A 22 11.95 -14.14 3.93
N LEU A 23 11.65 -14.73 5.09
CA LEU A 23 10.47 -14.48 5.92
C LEU A 23 10.89 -13.76 7.21
N LEU A 24 11.59 -12.65 7.10
CA LEU A 24 12.06 -11.87 8.25
C LEU A 24 11.28 -10.56 8.39
N PRO A 25 11.02 -10.10 9.63
CA PRO A 25 10.48 -8.76 9.88
C PRO A 25 11.54 -7.69 9.53
N ASN A 26 11.07 -6.47 9.25
CA ASN A 26 11.96 -5.33 9.02
C ASN A 26 12.93 -5.16 10.19
N SER A 27 14.22 -5.22 9.90
CA SER A 27 15.28 -5.15 10.91
C SER A 27 16.66 -5.04 10.24
N ILE A 28 17.67 -4.68 11.01
CA ILE A 28 19.07 -4.73 10.58
C ILE A 28 19.45 -6.14 10.09
N THR A 29 18.93 -7.19 10.75
CA THR A 29 19.19 -8.58 10.36
C THR A 29 18.60 -8.90 8.98
N ALA A 30 17.35 -8.50 8.72
CA ALA A 30 16.71 -8.69 7.42
C ALA A 30 17.43 -7.91 6.31
N THR A 31 17.86 -6.67 6.62
CA THR A 31 18.68 -5.84 5.72
C THR A 31 20.01 -6.51 5.39
N ALA A 32 20.72 -7.02 6.40
CA ALA A 32 22.00 -7.71 6.20
C ALA A 32 21.83 -9.01 5.40
N CYS A 33 20.77 -9.76 5.66
CA CYS A 33 20.40 -10.96 4.90
C CYS A 33 20.23 -10.63 3.42
N ASP A 34 19.38 -9.66 3.11
CA ASP A 34 19.09 -9.25 1.74
C ASP A 34 20.33 -8.78 0.96
N LEU A 35 21.11 -7.86 1.54
CA LEU A 35 22.35 -7.38 0.94
C LEU A 35 23.37 -8.49 0.75
N SER A 36 23.40 -9.48 1.63
CA SER A 36 24.31 -10.60 1.53
C SER A 36 23.91 -11.54 0.40
N ILE A 37 22.61 -11.81 0.24
CA ILE A 37 22.06 -12.59 -0.88
C ILE A 37 22.43 -11.91 -2.20
N LEU A 38 22.13 -10.60 -2.32
CA LEU A 38 22.44 -9.83 -3.53
C LEU A 38 23.94 -9.79 -3.82
N SER A 39 24.79 -9.55 -2.82
CA SER A 39 26.25 -9.47 -3.00
C SER A 39 26.90 -10.82 -3.29
N GLN A 40 26.20 -11.94 -3.06
CA GLN A 40 26.61 -13.29 -3.48
C GLN A 40 26.08 -13.63 -4.89
N GLY A 41 25.37 -12.71 -5.54
CA GLY A 41 24.73 -12.94 -6.83
C GLY A 41 23.54 -13.90 -6.77
N MET A 42 23.05 -14.17 -5.58
CA MET A 42 21.85 -14.97 -5.34
C MET A 42 20.59 -14.11 -5.47
N VAL A 43 19.44 -14.75 -5.57
CA VAL A 43 18.16 -14.08 -5.80
C VAL A 43 17.27 -14.15 -4.54
N PRO A 44 17.02 -13.04 -3.84
CA PRO A 44 16.09 -13.02 -2.73
C PRO A 44 14.65 -13.19 -3.20
N VAL A 45 13.91 -14.04 -2.47
CA VAL A 45 12.49 -14.29 -2.61
C VAL A 45 11.79 -13.85 -1.31
N PRO A 46 11.36 -12.60 -1.21
CA PRO A 46 10.74 -12.09 0.00
C PRO A 46 9.36 -12.70 0.21
N LEU A 47 9.11 -13.22 1.43
CA LEU A 47 7.85 -13.76 1.88
C LEU A 47 7.15 -12.78 2.84
N HIS A 48 5.83 -12.69 2.78
CA HIS A 48 5.09 -11.84 3.70
C HIS A 48 4.91 -12.50 5.08
N ALA A 49 5.27 -11.78 6.13
CA ALA A 49 5.16 -12.29 7.50
C ALA A 49 3.73 -12.63 7.94
N VAL A 50 2.73 -12.02 7.29
CA VAL A 50 1.29 -12.22 7.57
C VAL A 50 0.60 -13.14 6.55
N ASP A 51 1.33 -13.69 5.57
CA ASP A 51 0.78 -14.69 4.67
C ASP A 51 0.45 -16.00 5.39
N THR A 52 -0.53 -16.71 4.85
CA THR A 52 -0.86 -18.06 5.34
C THR A 52 0.29 -19.02 5.12
N PRO A 53 0.46 -20.04 5.97
CA PRO A 53 1.45 -21.08 5.76
C PRO A 53 1.37 -21.72 4.37
N SER A 54 0.16 -21.93 3.84
CA SER A 54 -0.06 -22.49 2.50
C SER A 54 0.47 -21.58 1.37
N SER A 55 0.29 -20.26 1.50
CA SER A 55 0.84 -19.28 0.53
C SER A 55 2.36 -19.30 0.57
N SER A 56 2.96 -19.26 1.77
CA SER A 56 4.41 -19.28 1.94
C SER A 56 5.02 -20.59 1.42
N ALA A 57 4.40 -21.74 1.70
CA ALA A 57 4.83 -23.05 1.20
C ALA A 57 4.76 -23.12 -0.33
N PHE A 58 3.69 -22.59 -0.93
CA PHE A 58 3.57 -22.51 -2.39
C PHE A 58 4.69 -21.67 -2.99
N ILE A 59 4.96 -20.47 -2.44
CA ILE A 59 5.99 -19.56 -2.94
C ILE A 59 7.37 -20.21 -2.82
N LEU A 60 7.67 -20.82 -1.67
CA LEU A 60 8.93 -21.51 -1.41
C LEU A 60 9.24 -22.58 -2.48
N ASN A 61 8.27 -23.42 -2.80
CA ASN A 61 8.42 -24.44 -3.83
C ASN A 61 8.41 -23.87 -5.26
N ASN A 62 7.51 -22.96 -5.56
CA ASN A 62 7.39 -22.40 -6.90
C ASN A 62 8.65 -21.59 -7.29
N SER A 63 9.25 -20.90 -6.33
CA SER A 63 10.48 -20.15 -6.54
C SER A 63 11.74 -21.01 -6.59
N GLU A 64 11.67 -22.30 -6.26
CA GLU A 64 12.83 -23.20 -6.17
C GLU A 64 13.90 -22.70 -5.19
N ALA A 65 13.46 -22.09 -4.07
CA ALA A 65 14.39 -21.57 -3.09
C ALA A 65 15.14 -22.71 -2.38
N LYS A 66 16.48 -22.57 -2.30
CA LYS A 66 17.36 -23.55 -1.66
C LYS A 66 17.54 -23.29 -0.17
N ILE A 67 17.40 -22.07 0.27
CA ILE A 67 17.52 -21.68 1.67
C ILE A 67 16.31 -20.83 2.09
N LEU A 68 15.85 -21.05 3.33
CA LEU A 68 14.75 -20.28 3.94
C LEU A 68 15.23 -19.64 5.24
N PHE A 69 15.03 -18.32 5.37
CA PHE A 69 15.24 -17.59 6.61
C PHE A 69 13.91 -17.32 7.30
N VAL A 70 13.80 -17.70 8.60
CA VAL A 70 12.60 -17.51 9.42
C VAL A 70 12.94 -16.80 10.73
N PRO A 71 12.00 -16.00 11.32
CA PRO A 71 12.23 -15.37 12.62
C PRO A 71 12.19 -16.35 13.78
N ARG A 72 11.39 -17.42 13.63
CA ARG A 72 11.20 -18.51 14.58
C ARG A 72 10.87 -19.81 13.84
N THR A 73 11.30 -20.94 14.38
CA THR A 73 11.00 -22.29 13.86
C THR A 73 9.51 -22.57 13.76
N LEU A 74 8.69 -21.93 14.62
CA LEU A 74 7.21 -22.03 14.55
C LEU A 74 6.66 -21.71 13.14
N ARG A 75 7.29 -20.77 12.42
CA ARG A 75 6.88 -20.44 11.04
C ARG A 75 7.18 -21.58 10.07
N TRP A 76 8.32 -22.21 10.19
CA TRP A 76 8.68 -23.39 9.40
C TRP A 76 7.76 -24.58 9.73
N ASN A 77 7.56 -24.87 11.02
CA ASN A 77 6.68 -25.95 11.46
C ASN A 77 5.24 -25.76 10.94
N ALA A 78 4.74 -24.52 10.90
CA ALA A 78 3.44 -24.22 10.33
C ALA A 78 3.36 -24.52 8.82
N MET A 79 4.44 -24.28 8.06
CA MET A 79 4.51 -24.66 6.64
C MET A 79 4.55 -26.18 6.47
N LEU A 80 5.26 -26.92 7.33
CA LEU A 80 5.30 -28.38 7.32
C LEU A 80 3.94 -29.02 7.61
N ASN A 81 3.08 -28.36 8.39
CA ASN A 81 1.73 -28.85 8.67
C ASN A 81 0.80 -28.80 7.44
N VAL A 82 1.07 -27.94 6.47
CA VAL A 82 0.24 -27.78 5.25
C VAL A 82 0.86 -28.43 4.02
N GLN A 83 2.18 -28.64 4.03
CA GLN A 83 2.92 -29.28 2.94
C GLN A 83 4.15 -29.99 3.49
N LYS A 84 4.42 -31.21 3.03
CA LYS A 84 5.53 -32.03 3.51
C LYS A 84 6.74 -32.05 2.60
N GLU A 85 6.55 -31.79 1.31
CA GLU A 85 7.59 -31.91 0.29
C GLU A 85 8.15 -30.55 -0.12
N TYR A 86 9.46 -30.41 0.00
CA TYR A 86 10.22 -29.22 -0.40
C TYR A 86 11.44 -29.65 -1.20
N PRO A 87 11.28 -30.01 -2.49
CA PRO A 87 12.29 -30.72 -3.28
C PRO A 87 13.55 -29.88 -3.58
N TYR A 88 13.46 -28.55 -3.47
CA TYR A 88 14.57 -27.65 -3.77
C TYR A 88 15.24 -27.10 -2.50
N LEU A 89 14.54 -27.16 -1.36
CA LEU A 89 15.05 -26.58 -0.12
C LEU A 89 16.17 -27.47 0.45
N GLU A 90 17.28 -26.85 0.80
CA GLU A 90 18.46 -27.53 1.35
C GLU A 90 18.71 -27.17 2.82
N LEU A 91 18.27 -25.97 3.26
CA LEU A 91 18.55 -25.46 4.60
C LEU A 91 17.48 -24.48 5.08
N VAL A 92 17.16 -24.52 6.37
CA VAL A 92 16.37 -23.51 7.08
C VAL A 92 17.22 -22.85 8.15
N VAL A 93 17.26 -21.51 8.17
CA VAL A 93 17.99 -20.73 9.17
C VAL A 93 17.00 -19.93 10.01
N THR A 94 16.98 -20.15 11.32
CA THR A 94 16.18 -19.36 12.27
C THR A 94 17.01 -18.24 12.90
N THR A 95 16.44 -17.03 13.00
CA THR A 95 17.08 -15.91 13.72
C THR A 95 16.71 -15.86 15.20
N GLY A 96 15.81 -16.73 15.66
CA GLY A 96 15.25 -16.77 17.01
C GLY A 96 16.01 -17.61 18.02
N ASN A 97 17.13 -18.23 17.62
CA ASN A 97 17.89 -19.18 18.44
C ASN A 97 17.02 -20.31 19.02
N ASP A 98 16.15 -20.88 18.20
CA ASP A 98 15.16 -21.89 18.55
C ASP A 98 15.16 -23.10 17.58
N ALA A 99 16.32 -23.39 16.96
CA ALA A 99 16.46 -24.48 15.99
C ALA A 99 16.10 -25.86 16.57
N GLU A 100 16.34 -26.07 17.89
CA GLU A 100 15.97 -27.26 18.61
C GLU A 100 14.46 -27.50 18.71
N SER A 101 13.66 -26.45 18.51
CA SER A 101 12.18 -26.49 18.47
C SER A 101 11.63 -26.84 17.07
N ALA A 102 12.51 -27.15 16.11
CA ALA A 102 12.08 -27.57 14.78
C ALA A 102 11.36 -28.93 14.85
N SER A 103 10.38 -29.11 13.98
CA SER A 103 9.68 -30.38 13.85
C SER A 103 10.68 -31.52 13.51
N PRO A 104 10.59 -32.67 14.15
CA PRO A 104 11.40 -33.83 13.78
C PRO A 104 11.11 -34.33 12.35
N ASP A 105 9.95 -33.96 11.78
CA ASP A 105 9.57 -34.28 10.40
C ASP A 105 10.20 -33.31 9.38
N SER A 106 11.10 -32.39 9.78
CA SER A 106 11.72 -31.47 8.82
C SER A 106 12.56 -32.24 7.80
N PRO A 107 12.28 -32.10 6.49
CA PRO A 107 13.02 -32.82 5.46
C PRO A 107 14.45 -32.26 5.26
N VAL A 108 14.77 -31.13 5.88
CA VAL A 108 16.05 -30.43 5.75
C VAL A 108 16.56 -29.97 7.12
N PRO A 109 17.88 -29.77 7.28
CA PRO A 109 18.45 -29.22 8.51
C PRO A 109 17.86 -27.86 8.86
N VAL A 110 17.65 -27.63 10.17
CA VAL A 110 17.28 -26.32 10.73
C VAL A 110 18.39 -25.89 11.67
N VAL A 111 18.96 -24.70 11.44
CA VAL A 111 20.09 -24.20 12.21
C VAL A 111 19.82 -22.79 12.76
N ASN A 112 20.44 -22.46 13.89
CA ASN A 112 20.42 -21.09 14.40
C ASN A 112 21.35 -20.21 13.57
N LEU A 113 20.95 -18.98 13.34
CA LEU A 113 21.77 -18.00 12.59
C LEU A 113 23.18 -17.85 13.21
N SER A 114 23.28 -17.77 14.54
CA SER A 114 24.54 -17.62 15.26
C SER A 114 25.51 -18.77 14.96
N ASP A 115 25.00 -19.99 14.97
CA ASP A 115 25.81 -21.19 14.76
C ASP A 115 26.23 -21.33 13.30
N TRP A 116 25.31 -21.06 12.37
CA TRP A 116 25.57 -21.05 10.93
C TRP A 116 26.67 -20.06 10.54
N LEU A 117 26.62 -18.83 11.10
CA LEU A 117 27.64 -17.82 10.87
C LEU A 117 28.99 -18.21 11.49
N LYS A 118 28.99 -18.76 12.72
CA LYS A 118 30.22 -19.18 13.42
C LYS A 118 30.93 -20.31 12.72
N GLN A 119 30.22 -21.32 12.25
CA GLN A 119 30.77 -22.45 11.53
C GLN A 119 31.49 -22.03 10.23
N SER A 120 31.09 -20.89 9.67
CA SER A 120 31.56 -20.39 8.38
C SER A 120 32.69 -19.33 8.48
N GLU A 121 33.15 -18.99 9.69
CA GLU A 121 34.13 -17.90 9.91
C GLU A 121 35.42 -18.04 9.09
N LYS A 122 35.90 -19.28 8.92
CA LYS A 122 37.15 -19.59 8.22
C LYS A 122 37.00 -19.73 6.70
N THR A 123 35.77 -19.68 6.19
CA THR A 123 35.51 -19.82 4.75
C THR A 123 36.08 -18.61 3.99
N GLU A 124 36.84 -18.88 2.94
CA GLU A 124 37.30 -17.85 2.02
C GLU A 124 36.16 -17.38 1.11
N LEU A 125 36.16 -16.11 0.78
CA LEU A 125 35.22 -15.52 -0.14
C LEU A 125 35.82 -15.38 -1.53
N GLU A 126 35.12 -15.87 -2.51
CA GLU A 126 35.39 -15.57 -3.92
C GLU A 126 34.67 -14.30 -4.36
N ASP A 127 35.26 -13.57 -5.29
CA ASP A 127 34.60 -12.46 -5.95
C ASP A 127 33.55 -12.98 -6.91
N VAL A 128 32.32 -12.42 -6.77
CA VAL A 128 31.19 -12.78 -7.61
C VAL A 128 30.90 -11.62 -8.57
N SER A 129 31.03 -11.88 -9.85
CA SER A 129 30.64 -10.91 -10.89
C SER A 129 29.11 -10.91 -11.02
N ILE A 130 28.50 -9.74 -10.90
CA ILE A 130 27.05 -9.53 -11.01
C ILE A 130 26.78 -8.68 -12.25
N ASP A 131 25.93 -9.19 -13.15
CA ASP A 131 25.50 -8.47 -14.35
C ASP A 131 24.23 -7.66 -14.06
N PRO A 132 24.05 -6.47 -14.65
CA PRO A 132 22.80 -5.69 -14.50
C PRO A 132 21.52 -6.46 -14.86
N ASN A 133 21.61 -7.43 -15.76
CA ASN A 133 20.49 -8.29 -16.18
C ASN A 133 20.26 -9.52 -15.30
N ASP A 134 21.16 -9.78 -14.33
CA ASP A 134 20.93 -10.81 -13.32
C ASP A 134 19.70 -10.46 -12.47
N LEU A 135 19.00 -11.47 -11.94
CA LEU A 135 17.83 -11.24 -11.08
C LEU A 135 18.27 -10.65 -9.73
N ALA A 136 17.67 -9.53 -9.37
CA ALA A 136 17.79 -8.90 -8.06
C ALA A 136 16.68 -9.34 -7.10
N ALA A 137 15.54 -9.82 -7.59
CA ALA A 137 14.48 -10.38 -6.77
C ALA A 137 13.44 -11.13 -7.61
N ILE A 138 12.76 -12.10 -6.96
CA ILE A 138 11.48 -12.64 -7.43
C ILE A 138 10.43 -12.26 -6.39
N VAL A 139 9.61 -11.23 -6.68
CA VAL A 139 8.61 -10.72 -5.73
C VAL A 139 7.23 -11.24 -6.10
N TYR A 140 6.62 -11.99 -5.20
CA TYR A 140 5.30 -12.56 -5.44
C TYR A 140 4.18 -11.57 -5.18
N THR A 141 3.26 -11.47 -6.14
CA THR A 141 2.04 -10.66 -6.02
C THR A 141 0.82 -11.56 -5.94
N SER A 142 -0.15 -11.18 -5.10
CA SER A 142 -1.45 -11.84 -5.06
C SER A 142 -2.24 -11.47 -6.32
N GLY A 143 -2.16 -12.33 -7.34
CA GLY A 143 -2.96 -12.15 -8.56
C GLY A 143 -4.46 -12.15 -8.27
N THR A 144 -5.24 -11.42 -9.05
CA THR A 144 -6.72 -11.42 -8.98
C THR A 144 -7.35 -12.79 -9.30
N THR A 145 -6.57 -13.73 -9.82
CA THR A 145 -7.01 -15.03 -10.35
C THR A 145 -6.63 -16.25 -9.50
N GLY A 146 -6.12 -16.07 -8.27
CA GLY A 146 -5.87 -17.17 -7.33
C GLY A 146 -4.42 -17.33 -6.88
N LYS A 147 -3.57 -18.11 -7.57
CA LYS A 147 -2.19 -18.37 -7.12
C LYS A 147 -1.27 -17.17 -7.33
N PRO A 148 -0.37 -16.84 -6.37
CA PRO A 148 0.60 -15.75 -6.51
C PRO A 148 1.49 -15.92 -7.76
N LYS A 149 1.85 -14.80 -8.40
CA LYS A 149 2.79 -14.76 -9.53
C LYS A 149 4.10 -14.11 -9.08
N GLY A 150 5.24 -14.74 -9.39
CA GLY A 150 6.57 -14.22 -9.07
C GLY A 150 7.05 -13.23 -10.14
N VAL A 151 7.13 -11.96 -9.78
CA VAL A 151 7.65 -10.89 -10.65
C VAL A 151 9.17 -10.93 -10.65
N MET A 152 9.79 -11.11 -11.80
CA MET A 152 11.24 -11.15 -11.97
C MET A 152 11.79 -9.73 -12.18
N LEU A 153 12.54 -9.23 -11.21
CA LEU A 153 13.22 -7.92 -11.26
C LEU A 153 14.72 -8.12 -11.40
N THR A 154 15.33 -7.44 -12.35
CA THR A 154 16.79 -7.43 -12.51
C THR A 154 17.44 -6.34 -11.66
N HIS A 155 18.76 -6.41 -11.48
CA HIS A 155 19.50 -5.33 -10.83
C HIS A 155 19.31 -4.00 -11.56
N ASP A 156 19.30 -4.01 -12.91
CA ASP A 156 19.08 -2.82 -13.71
C ASP A 156 17.67 -2.24 -13.48
N ASN A 157 16.62 -3.09 -13.41
CA ASN A 157 15.27 -2.61 -13.12
C ASN A 157 15.21 -1.83 -11.81
N VAL A 158 15.76 -2.41 -10.73
CA VAL A 158 15.73 -1.82 -9.39
C VAL A 158 16.60 -0.55 -9.32
N LEU A 159 17.82 -0.60 -9.81
CA LEU A 159 18.75 0.54 -9.76
C LEU A 159 18.29 1.69 -10.66
N SER A 160 17.74 1.40 -11.84
CA SER A 160 17.13 2.42 -12.70
C SER A 160 15.95 3.11 -12.01
N ASN A 161 15.13 2.37 -11.26
CA ASN A 161 14.02 2.95 -10.50
C ASN A 161 14.52 3.87 -9.38
N VAL A 162 15.46 3.40 -8.56
CA VAL A 162 16.08 4.18 -7.48
C VAL A 162 16.74 5.45 -8.03
N LYS A 163 17.51 5.33 -9.10
CA LYS A 163 18.22 6.44 -9.74
C LYS A 163 17.26 7.48 -10.35
N SER A 164 16.20 7.02 -11.01
CA SER A 164 15.19 7.92 -11.58
C SER A 164 14.37 8.60 -10.50
N PHE A 165 14.04 7.88 -9.42
CA PHE A 165 13.31 8.44 -8.29
C PHE A 165 14.12 9.49 -7.54
N SER A 166 15.45 9.32 -7.39
CA SER A 166 16.34 10.31 -6.76
C SER A 166 16.41 11.65 -7.50
N GLN A 167 16.07 11.68 -8.78
CA GLN A 167 16.05 12.92 -9.58
C GLN A 167 14.79 13.77 -9.37
N VAL A 168 13.75 13.20 -8.75
CA VAL A 168 12.43 13.85 -8.63
C VAL A 168 11.98 14.07 -7.19
N ILE A 169 12.70 13.50 -6.23
CA ILE A 169 12.45 13.69 -4.79
C ILE A 169 13.71 14.26 -4.16
N ASP A 170 13.59 15.43 -3.53
CA ASP A 170 14.68 16.08 -2.81
C ASP A 170 14.94 15.39 -1.46
N VAL A 171 15.81 14.38 -1.48
CA VAL A 171 16.22 13.59 -0.32
C VAL A 171 17.72 13.36 -0.36
N GLY A 172 18.39 13.48 0.79
CA GLY A 172 19.84 13.36 0.90
C GLY A 172 20.30 12.58 2.14
N PRO A 173 21.62 12.58 2.40
CA PRO A 173 22.22 11.81 3.50
C PRO A 173 21.73 12.22 4.90
N ASP A 174 21.29 13.48 5.06
CA ASP A 174 20.80 14.01 6.34
C ASP A 174 19.35 13.61 6.65
N ASP A 175 18.69 12.91 5.74
CA ASP A 175 17.32 12.48 5.91
C ASP A 175 17.21 11.20 6.70
N VAL A 176 16.11 11.11 7.48
CA VAL A 176 15.77 9.97 8.32
C VAL A 176 14.43 9.40 7.88
N PHE A 177 14.43 8.13 7.54
CA PHE A 177 13.23 7.37 7.17
C PHE A 177 12.73 6.54 8.34
N LEU A 178 11.41 6.27 8.38
CA LEU A 178 10.82 5.30 9.28
C LEU A 178 10.27 4.11 8.47
N SER A 179 10.93 2.95 8.61
CA SER A 179 10.55 1.70 7.97
C SER A 179 9.52 0.95 8.83
N PHE A 180 8.34 0.66 8.27
CA PHE A 180 7.29 -0.12 8.92
C PHE A 180 6.41 -0.92 7.95
N LEU A 181 6.39 -0.56 6.67
CA LEU A 181 5.71 -1.36 5.65
C LEU A 181 6.46 -2.69 5.46
N PRO A 182 5.80 -3.78 5.05
CA PRO A 182 6.47 -5.07 4.91
C PRO A 182 7.64 -5.01 3.92
N PHE A 183 8.82 -5.43 4.38
CA PHE A 183 10.05 -5.48 3.57
C PHE A 183 9.94 -6.41 2.35
N SER A 184 9.00 -7.33 2.39
CA SER A 184 8.63 -8.21 1.29
C SER A 184 7.88 -7.49 0.16
N HIS A 185 7.39 -6.26 0.37
CA HIS A 185 6.70 -5.48 -0.64
C HIS A 185 7.67 -4.56 -1.38
N THR A 186 7.60 -4.52 -2.72
CA THR A 186 8.52 -3.75 -3.58
C THR A 186 8.52 -2.26 -3.22
N PHE A 187 7.40 -1.70 -2.78
CA PHE A 187 7.31 -0.29 -2.37
C PHE A 187 8.24 0.03 -1.19
N GLU A 188 8.18 -0.73 -0.10
CA GLU A 188 9.09 -0.57 1.03
C GLU A 188 10.52 -0.87 0.64
N ARG A 189 10.72 -1.98 -0.08
CA ARG A 189 12.02 -2.49 -0.48
C ARG A 189 12.80 -1.48 -1.34
N THR A 190 12.13 -0.84 -2.31
CA THR A 190 12.78 0.13 -3.19
C THR A 190 12.81 1.52 -2.58
N VAL A 191 11.66 2.06 -2.13
CA VAL A 191 11.54 3.47 -1.75
C VAL A 191 12.07 3.77 -0.35
N THR A 192 12.02 2.80 0.58
CA THR A 192 12.56 3.00 1.92
C THR A 192 13.96 2.41 2.06
N PHE A 193 14.21 1.21 1.52
CA PHE A 193 15.47 0.50 1.77
C PHE A 193 16.55 0.78 0.71
N TYR A 194 16.35 0.39 -0.55
CA TYR A 194 17.38 0.59 -1.57
C TYR A 194 17.66 2.07 -1.86
N PHE A 195 16.61 2.88 -1.80
CA PHE A 195 16.75 4.32 -2.00
C PHE A 195 17.58 4.98 -0.91
N THR A 196 17.36 4.63 0.36
CA THR A 196 18.16 5.17 1.48
C THR A 196 19.61 4.71 1.43
N LEU A 197 19.87 3.45 1.05
CA LEU A 197 21.24 2.96 0.82
C LEU A 197 21.94 3.74 -0.30
N PHE A 198 21.23 4.00 -1.39
CA PHE A 198 21.76 4.77 -2.52
C PHE A 198 22.13 6.20 -2.13
N LEU A 199 21.34 6.82 -1.26
CA LEU A 199 21.55 8.20 -0.80
C LEU A 199 22.49 8.32 0.40
N GLY A 200 22.76 7.23 1.13
CA GLY A 200 23.44 7.27 2.41
C GLY A 200 22.60 7.85 3.55
N ALA A 201 21.26 7.81 3.43
CA ALA A 201 20.32 8.30 4.43
C ALA A 201 20.12 7.30 5.58
N GLU A 202 19.55 7.76 6.70
CA GLU A 202 19.30 6.95 7.90
C GLU A 202 17.92 6.27 7.83
N VAL A 203 17.83 5.02 8.34
CA VAL A 203 16.57 4.27 8.48
C VAL A 203 16.36 3.84 9.91
N GLY A 204 15.27 4.31 10.55
CA GLY A 204 14.75 3.77 11.79
C GLY A 204 13.70 2.68 11.51
N PHE A 205 13.76 1.57 12.24
CA PHE A 205 12.76 0.50 12.14
C PHE A 205 11.69 0.66 13.22
N ALA A 206 10.42 0.70 12.82
CA ALA A 206 9.31 0.74 13.77
C ALA A 206 9.19 -0.61 14.50
N ARG A 207 8.87 -0.56 15.79
CA ARG A 207 8.65 -1.75 16.63
C ARG A 207 7.44 -2.56 16.18
N SER A 208 6.37 -1.88 15.77
CA SER A 208 5.18 -2.48 15.17
C SER A 208 4.26 -1.38 14.62
N VAL A 209 3.29 -1.76 13.78
CA VAL A 209 2.26 -0.83 13.28
C VAL A 209 1.45 -0.20 14.42
N LEU A 210 1.18 -0.96 15.49
CA LEU A 210 0.45 -0.45 16.67
C LEU A 210 1.25 0.63 17.44
N LYS A 211 2.57 0.57 17.40
CA LYS A 211 3.48 1.51 18.07
C LYS A 211 3.93 2.68 17.17
N LEU A 212 3.44 2.72 15.94
CA LEU A 212 3.87 3.69 14.93
C LEU A 212 3.79 5.15 15.41
N ALA A 213 2.71 5.53 16.12
CA ALA A 213 2.54 6.89 16.64
C ALA A 213 3.56 7.27 17.73
N GLU A 214 4.02 6.29 18.52
CA GLU A 214 5.09 6.48 19.50
C GLU A 214 6.45 6.56 18.81
N ASP A 215 6.68 5.68 17.84
CA ASP A 215 7.94 5.57 17.10
C ASP A 215 8.21 6.80 16.24
N LEU A 216 7.17 7.41 15.65
CA LEU A 216 7.26 8.70 14.95
C LEU A 216 7.81 9.82 15.84
N LYS A 217 7.41 9.85 17.12
CA LYS A 217 7.90 10.86 18.09
C LYS A 217 9.32 10.61 18.55
N VAL A 218 9.76 9.35 18.61
CA VAL A 218 11.11 8.96 19.03
C VAL A 218 12.12 9.13 17.90
N ILE A 219 11.82 8.57 16.73
CA ILE A 219 12.71 8.59 15.55
C ILE A 219 12.70 9.96 14.88
N ARG A 220 11.57 10.66 14.90
CA ARG A 220 11.38 11.98 14.30
C ARG A 220 11.82 12.00 12.83
N PRO A 221 11.21 11.17 11.97
CA PRO A 221 11.64 11.04 10.57
C PRO A 221 11.45 12.36 9.80
N THR A 222 12.31 12.59 8.82
CA THR A 222 12.18 13.69 7.85
C THR A 222 11.39 13.25 6.62
N ILE A 223 11.42 11.94 6.32
CA ILE A 223 10.69 11.30 5.22
C ILE A 223 9.82 10.19 5.78
N PHE A 224 8.54 10.19 5.42
CA PHE A 224 7.59 9.17 5.86
C PHE A 224 6.85 8.56 4.67
N VAL A 225 7.12 7.28 4.41
CA VAL A 225 6.53 6.50 3.31
C VAL A 225 5.46 5.59 3.87
N ALA A 226 4.22 5.73 3.42
CA ALA A 226 3.11 4.96 3.97
C ALA A 226 2.02 4.66 2.93
N VAL A 227 1.15 3.71 3.26
CA VAL A 227 -0.09 3.48 2.49
C VAL A 227 -1.17 4.48 2.93
N PRO A 228 -2.15 4.82 2.06
CA PRO A 228 -3.20 5.78 2.36
C PRO A 228 -3.93 5.56 3.68
N ARG A 229 -4.22 4.31 4.04
CA ARG A 229 -4.91 3.94 5.29
C ARG A 229 -4.24 4.48 6.55
N VAL A 230 -2.93 4.60 6.56
CA VAL A 230 -2.19 5.16 7.69
C VAL A 230 -2.50 6.66 7.83
N PHE A 231 -2.48 7.40 6.73
CA PHE A 231 -2.85 8.83 6.72
C PHE A 231 -4.31 9.04 7.10
N GLU A 232 -5.23 8.19 6.66
CA GLU A 232 -6.65 8.23 7.06
C GLU A 232 -6.81 8.04 8.57
N GLN A 233 -6.15 7.06 9.16
CA GLN A 233 -6.20 6.82 10.61
C GLN A 233 -5.66 8.01 11.41
N PHE A 234 -4.51 8.57 11.01
CA PHE A 234 -3.98 9.78 11.66
C PHE A 234 -4.91 10.98 11.49
N HIS A 235 -5.46 11.19 10.28
CA HIS A 235 -6.44 12.24 10.02
C HIS A 235 -7.65 12.15 10.95
N ASN A 236 -8.24 10.97 11.07
CA ASN A 236 -9.40 10.74 11.92
C ASN A 236 -9.08 11.03 13.40
N ARG A 237 -7.91 10.60 13.89
CA ARG A 237 -7.45 10.90 15.26
C ARG A 237 -7.23 12.40 15.48
N ILE A 238 -6.63 13.11 14.51
CA ILE A 238 -6.41 14.55 14.56
C ILE A 238 -7.76 15.29 14.61
N LYS A 239 -8.70 14.97 13.71
CA LYS A 239 -10.04 15.60 13.70
C LYS A 239 -10.82 15.31 14.99
N ALA A 240 -10.76 14.11 15.55
CA ALA A 240 -11.37 13.77 16.83
C ALA A 240 -10.76 14.58 17.98
N SER A 241 -9.42 14.71 18.05
CA SER A 241 -8.72 15.51 19.04
C SER A 241 -9.07 17.01 18.95
N LEU A 242 -9.20 17.55 17.74
CA LEU A 242 -9.60 18.96 17.56
C LEU A 242 -11.04 19.19 18.02
N LYS A 243 -11.96 18.27 17.72
CA LYS A 243 -13.35 18.33 18.19
C LYS A 243 -13.46 18.26 19.73
N SER A 244 -12.65 17.42 20.38
CA SER A 244 -12.66 17.30 21.85
C SER A 244 -12.15 18.55 22.58
N LYS A 245 -11.35 19.39 21.91
CA LYS A 245 -10.87 20.70 22.44
C LYS A 245 -11.92 21.81 22.32
N GLY A 246 -13.10 21.52 21.81
CA GLY A 246 -14.23 22.44 21.72
C GLY A 246 -14.45 23.06 20.32
N SER A 247 -15.57 23.75 20.17
CA SER A 247 -16.01 24.32 18.89
C SER A 247 -15.03 25.36 18.31
N ILE A 248 -14.39 26.16 19.18
CA ILE A 248 -13.41 27.16 18.76
C ILE A 248 -12.20 26.50 18.09
N ALA A 249 -11.67 25.42 18.67
CA ALA A 249 -10.54 24.70 18.09
C ALA A 249 -10.90 24.08 16.73
N ALA A 250 -12.10 23.54 16.59
CA ALA A 250 -12.60 23.01 15.33
C ALA A 250 -12.72 24.11 14.26
N THR A 251 -13.29 25.28 14.60
CA THR A 251 -13.42 26.40 13.68
C THR A 251 -12.05 26.95 13.25
N LEU A 252 -11.09 27.07 14.19
CA LEU A 252 -9.73 27.50 13.84
C LEU A 252 -9.03 26.48 12.92
N ALA A 253 -9.26 25.18 13.11
CA ALA A 253 -8.72 24.16 12.24
C ALA A 253 -9.31 24.23 10.81
N ASP A 254 -10.61 24.49 10.68
CA ASP A 254 -11.25 24.67 9.37
C ASP A 254 -10.71 25.94 8.66
N GLN A 255 -10.48 27.02 9.41
CA GLN A 255 -9.84 28.23 8.86
C GLN A 255 -8.38 27.95 8.45
N ALA A 256 -7.61 27.22 9.26
CA ALA A 256 -6.25 26.82 8.93
C ALA A 256 -6.23 25.96 7.65
N GLU A 257 -7.14 25.00 7.51
CA GLU A 257 -7.26 24.18 6.31
C GLU A 257 -7.58 25.01 5.07
N MET A 258 -8.55 25.92 5.17
CA MET A 258 -8.93 26.79 4.05
C MET A 258 -7.76 27.68 3.60
N ILE A 259 -7.09 28.36 4.53
CA ILE A 259 -5.99 29.28 4.22
C ILE A 259 -4.76 28.52 3.74
N GLY A 260 -4.41 27.42 4.43
CA GLY A 260 -3.29 26.56 4.05
C GLY A 260 -3.46 25.95 2.67
N TRP A 261 -4.68 25.51 2.32
CA TRP A 261 -5.00 25.02 0.98
C TRP A 261 -4.79 26.09 -0.10
N ARG A 262 -5.21 27.32 0.13
CA ARG A 262 -4.97 28.44 -0.82
C ARG A 262 -3.49 28.70 -1.02
N ARG A 263 -2.67 28.64 0.06
CA ARG A 263 -1.20 28.79 0.00
C ARG A 263 -0.59 27.64 -0.80
N PHE A 264 -1.03 26.42 -0.56
CA PHE A 264 -0.61 25.23 -1.30
C PHE A 264 -0.94 25.34 -2.78
N CYS A 265 -2.18 25.73 -3.16
CA CYS A 265 -2.58 25.89 -4.54
C CYS A 265 -1.70 26.91 -5.29
N ARG A 266 -1.40 28.06 -4.66
CA ARG A 266 -0.51 29.08 -5.26
C ARG A 266 0.89 28.51 -5.52
N ARG A 267 1.46 27.79 -4.55
CA ARG A 267 2.80 27.20 -4.69
C ARG A 267 2.86 26.15 -5.79
N ASN A 268 1.79 25.40 -5.99
CA ASN A 268 1.76 24.28 -6.94
C ASN A 268 1.08 24.60 -8.28
N GLY A 269 0.77 25.88 -8.58
CA GLY A 269 0.15 26.28 -9.84
C GLY A 269 -1.27 25.75 -10.02
N LEU A 270 -1.98 25.45 -8.93
CA LEU A 270 -3.37 24.99 -8.96
C LEU A 270 -4.34 26.18 -8.89
N ALA A 271 -5.59 25.97 -9.35
CA ALA A 271 -6.65 26.95 -9.23
C ALA A 271 -6.88 27.32 -7.75
N VAL A 272 -6.70 28.60 -7.42
CA VAL A 272 -6.87 29.09 -6.05
C VAL A 272 -8.34 29.38 -5.79
N PRO A 273 -8.98 28.76 -4.78
CA PRO A 273 -10.36 29.09 -4.44
C PRO A 273 -10.55 30.57 -4.17
N SER A 274 -11.60 31.20 -4.71
CA SER A 274 -11.90 32.61 -4.52
C SER A 274 -12.23 32.95 -3.06
N SER A 275 -11.87 34.16 -2.60
CA SER A 275 -12.27 34.69 -1.30
C SER A 275 -12.15 36.20 -1.29
N SER A 276 -13.18 36.87 -0.80
CA SER A 276 -13.22 38.34 -0.63
C SER A 276 -12.27 38.85 0.47
N ALA A 277 -11.93 38.00 1.45
CA ALA A 277 -11.12 38.35 2.63
C ALA A 277 -9.65 37.88 2.53
N SER A 278 -9.13 37.68 1.31
CA SER A 278 -7.79 37.05 1.13
C SER A 278 -6.64 37.86 1.75
N TRP A 279 -6.75 39.17 1.90
CA TRP A 279 -5.75 40.03 2.51
C TRP A 279 -5.61 39.79 4.05
N LEU A 280 -6.70 39.47 4.75
CA LEU A 280 -6.70 39.18 6.17
C LEU A 280 -5.94 37.89 6.51
N TYR A 281 -5.85 36.94 5.57
CA TYR A 281 -5.26 35.64 5.80
C TYR A 281 -3.76 35.69 6.12
N SER A 282 -3.06 36.68 5.61
CA SER A 282 -1.64 36.91 5.92
C SER A 282 -1.43 37.27 7.39
N PHE A 283 -2.37 38.01 8.01
CA PHE A 283 -2.29 38.46 9.39
C PHE A 283 -2.66 37.34 10.39
N ILE A 284 -3.67 36.51 10.06
CA ILE A 284 -4.13 35.46 10.98
C ILE A 284 -3.32 34.17 10.85
N TRP A 285 -2.63 33.94 9.74
CA TRP A 285 -1.87 32.73 9.49
C TRP A 285 -0.82 32.40 10.55
N PRO A 286 0.03 33.32 11.05
CA PRO A 286 1.04 32.98 12.06
C PRO A 286 0.42 32.42 13.34
N MET A 287 -0.75 32.93 13.75
CA MET A 287 -1.49 32.41 14.89
C MET A 287 -2.03 31.00 14.62
N LEU A 288 -2.63 30.77 13.47
CA LEU A 288 -3.15 29.46 13.08
C LEU A 288 -2.01 28.45 12.91
N GLU A 289 -0.89 28.87 12.36
CA GLU A 289 0.29 28.03 12.18
C GLU A 289 0.80 27.55 13.54
N SER A 290 0.97 28.44 14.52
CA SER A 290 1.47 28.09 15.85
C SER A 290 0.49 27.25 16.66
N ARG A 291 -0.82 27.51 16.57
CA ARG A 291 -1.83 26.88 17.42
C ARG A 291 -2.45 25.60 16.82
N ILE A 292 -2.45 25.46 15.50
CA ILE A 292 -3.11 24.36 14.79
C ILE A 292 -2.12 23.55 13.93
N VAL A 293 -1.37 24.23 13.06
CA VAL A 293 -0.55 23.55 12.05
C VAL A 293 0.65 22.84 12.69
N LEU A 294 1.42 23.55 13.52
CA LEU A 294 2.60 22.95 14.18
C LEU A 294 2.23 21.75 15.08
N PRO A 295 1.19 21.80 15.93
CA PRO A 295 0.75 20.61 16.69
C PRO A 295 0.35 19.43 15.82
N ILE A 296 -0.21 19.66 14.60
CA ILE A 296 -0.52 18.57 13.66
C ILE A 296 0.77 17.98 13.07
N ARG A 297 1.75 18.81 12.72
CA ARG A 297 3.06 18.34 12.26
C ARG A 297 3.83 17.56 13.33
N ASP A 298 3.66 17.93 14.59
CA ASP A 298 4.27 17.24 15.73
C ASP A 298 3.76 15.81 15.92
N VAL A 299 2.58 15.48 15.40
CA VAL A 299 2.09 14.08 15.37
C VAL A 299 3.07 13.17 14.61
N PHE A 300 3.76 13.73 13.61
CA PHE A 300 4.78 13.05 12.80
C PHE A 300 6.22 13.28 13.29
N GLY A 301 6.41 13.73 14.53
CA GLY A 301 7.73 13.98 15.12
C GLY A 301 8.31 15.37 14.88
N GLY A 302 7.58 16.30 14.25
CA GLY A 302 7.92 17.72 14.09
C GLY A 302 9.03 18.04 13.07
N ARG A 303 9.72 17.03 12.50
CA ARG A 303 10.79 17.21 11.51
C ARG A 303 10.40 16.79 10.09
N LEU A 304 9.17 16.28 9.91
CA LEU A 304 8.73 15.72 8.63
C LEU A 304 8.75 16.79 7.53
N ARG A 305 9.53 16.53 6.47
CA ARG A 305 9.63 17.35 5.26
C ARG A 305 8.71 16.83 4.16
N ILE A 306 8.76 15.53 3.91
CA ILE A 306 8.03 14.87 2.83
C ILE A 306 7.31 13.62 3.38
N ALA A 307 6.03 13.53 3.09
CA ALA A 307 5.25 12.30 3.24
C ALA A 307 4.92 11.74 1.86
N ILE A 308 5.07 10.44 1.67
CA ILE A 308 4.78 9.75 0.40
C ILE A 308 3.66 8.73 0.63
N ALA A 309 2.55 8.88 -0.07
CA ALA A 309 1.47 7.92 -0.10
C ALA A 309 1.54 7.07 -1.39
N GLY A 310 1.58 5.76 -1.25
CA GLY A 310 1.61 4.84 -2.39
C GLY A 310 0.95 3.49 -2.11
N GLY A 311 0.90 2.62 -3.10
CA GLY A 311 0.38 1.27 -2.96
C GLY A 311 -1.15 1.14 -3.06
N ALA A 312 -1.91 2.20 -2.83
CA ALA A 312 -3.37 2.27 -3.02
C ALA A 312 -3.79 3.70 -3.37
N ALA A 313 -5.04 3.89 -3.80
CA ALA A 313 -5.58 5.21 -4.09
C ALA A 313 -5.78 6.01 -2.80
N LEU A 314 -5.31 7.27 -2.81
CA LEU A 314 -5.45 8.20 -1.69
C LEU A 314 -6.74 9.03 -1.86
N ASN A 315 -7.53 9.13 -0.80
CA ASN A 315 -8.66 10.04 -0.78
C ASN A 315 -8.21 11.49 -0.95
N ASN A 316 -8.76 12.20 -1.94
CA ASN A 316 -8.39 13.57 -2.26
C ASN A 316 -8.58 14.55 -1.09
N ALA A 317 -9.59 14.33 -0.23
CA ALA A 317 -9.81 15.16 0.95
C ALA A 317 -8.68 15.00 1.98
N ILE A 318 -8.15 13.78 2.12
CA ILE A 318 -6.99 13.49 2.98
C ILE A 318 -5.72 14.16 2.43
N GLY A 319 -5.47 14.02 1.12
CA GLY A 319 -4.35 14.68 0.45
C GLY A 319 -4.41 16.20 0.60
N ARG A 320 -5.61 16.79 0.40
CA ARG A 320 -5.87 18.22 0.60
C ARG A 320 -5.60 18.65 2.05
N PHE A 321 -6.14 17.93 3.03
CA PHE A 321 -5.98 18.24 4.44
C PHE A 321 -4.51 18.33 4.84
N TYR A 322 -3.71 17.28 4.56
CA TYR A 322 -2.31 17.26 4.95
C TYR A 322 -1.49 18.37 4.28
N ASN A 323 -1.68 18.56 2.97
CA ASN A 323 -1.00 19.62 2.23
C ASN A 323 -1.40 21.02 2.72
N ALA A 324 -2.66 21.23 3.11
CA ALA A 324 -3.12 22.46 3.73
C ALA A 324 -2.49 22.68 5.12
N MET A 325 -2.30 21.61 5.89
CA MET A 325 -1.66 21.65 7.22
C MET A 325 -0.13 21.63 7.17
N GLY A 326 0.47 21.85 6.00
CA GLY A 326 1.93 21.96 5.84
C GLY A 326 2.69 20.63 6.00
N VAL A 327 1.98 19.49 5.98
CA VAL A 327 2.57 18.17 5.79
C VAL A 327 2.57 17.91 4.28
N GLU A 328 3.74 17.99 3.65
CA GLU A 328 3.87 17.85 2.21
C GLU A 328 3.63 16.39 1.78
N LEU A 329 2.35 16.05 1.61
CA LEU A 329 1.92 14.71 1.23
C LEU A 329 1.92 14.60 -0.31
N ARG A 330 2.81 13.79 -0.84
CA ARG A 330 2.95 13.47 -2.26
C ARG A 330 2.41 12.07 -2.53
N GLN A 331 1.52 11.95 -3.51
CA GLN A 331 1.06 10.64 -3.96
C GLN A 331 1.96 10.11 -5.06
N GLY A 332 2.34 8.83 -4.96
CA GLY A 332 3.03 8.09 -6.01
C GLY A 332 2.21 6.89 -6.49
N TYR A 333 2.52 6.43 -7.69
CA TYR A 333 1.88 5.29 -8.33
C TYR A 333 2.93 4.35 -8.90
N GLY A 334 2.63 3.07 -8.84
CA GLY A 334 3.45 2.03 -9.42
C GLY A 334 2.96 0.63 -9.08
N LEU A 335 3.66 -0.34 -9.61
CA LEU A 335 3.35 -1.77 -9.53
C LEU A 335 4.62 -2.54 -9.18
N THR A 336 4.49 -3.74 -8.63
CA THR A 336 5.64 -4.63 -8.45
C THR A 336 6.38 -4.84 -9.77
N GLU A 337 5.62 -4.96 -10.86
CA GLU A 337 6.09 -5.14 -12.23
C GLU A 337 6.87 -3.95 -12.81
N THR A 338 6.93 -2.82 -12.09
CA THR A 338 7.65 -1.60 -12.50
C THR A 338 8.71 -1.12 -11.49
N SER A 339 9.09 -1.94 -10.51
CA SER A 339 10.26 -1.83 -9.59
C SER A 339 10.27 -0.74 -8.50
N PRO A 340 9.24 -0.18 -7.92
CA PRO A 340 7.85 -0.16 -8.32
C PRO A 340 7.40 1.14 -8.99
N VAL A 341 8.13 2.28 -8.82
CA VAL A 341 7.63 3.63 -9.10
C VAL A 341 7.50 3.89 -10.59
N ILE A 342 6.31 4.27 -11.01
CA ILE A 342 6.02 4.81 -12.34
C ILE A 342 5.98 6.34 -12.28
N SER A 343 5.28 6.90 -11.29
CA SER A 343 5.09 8.35 -11.16
C SER A 343 5.00 8.79 -9.71
N VAL A 344 5.28 10.07 -9.48
CA VAL A 344 5.13 10.70 -8.17
C VAL A 344 4.86 12.20 -8.34
N ASN A 345 4.04 12.77 -7.44
CA ASN A 345 3.88 14.21 -7.33
C ASN A 345 5.19 14.88 -6.89
N ARG A 346 5.58 15.96 -7.59
CA ARG A 346 6.85 16.65 -7.37
C ARG A 346 6.64 17.95 -6.60
N GLU A 347 7.70 18.49 -6.06
CA GLU A 347 7.69 19.81 -5.45
C GLU A 347 7.25 20.88 -6.45
N ASN A 348 6.49 21.85 -5.96
CA ASN A 348 5.92 22.95 -6.75
C ASN A 348 5.02 22.52 -7.94
N CYS A 349 4.68 21.23 -8.01
CA CYS A 349 3.82 20.65 -9.04
C CYS A 349 2.91 19.53 -8.47
N ASN A 350 2.71 19.52 -7.14
CA ASN A 350 1.90 18.53 -6.45
C ASN A 350 0.40 18.81 -6.64
N ASN A 351 -0.31 17.86 -7.25
CA ASN A 351 -1.77 17.89 -7.35
C ASN A 351 -2.35 16.62 -6.69
N PRO A 352 -3.00 16.73 -5.52
CA PRO A 352 -3.48 15.56 -4.76
C PRO A 352 -4.53 14.69 -5.48
N VAL A 353 -5.11 15.15 -6.58
CA VAL A 353 -6.05 14.35 -7.40
C VAL A 353 -5.33 13.51 -8.46
N THR A 354 -4.01 13.65 -8.57
CA THR A 354 -3.16 12.91 -9.50
C THR A 354 -2.09 12.13 -8.76
N VAL A 355 -1.48 11.18 -9.44
CA VAL A 355 -0.31 10.45 -8.95
C VAL A 355 1.01 11.03 -9.48
N GLY A 356 0.95 12.27 -9.98
CA GLY A 356 2.12 13.01 -10.45
C GLY A 356 2.58 12.65 -11.87
N GLN A 357 3.80 13.06 -12.16
CA GLN A 357 4.43 12.86 -13.46
C GLN A 357 5.29 11.59 -13.47
N PRO A 358 5.48 10.94 -14.63
CA PRO A 358 6.38 9.80 -14.76
C PRO A 358 7.79 10.12 -14.24
N ILE A 359 8.46 9.13 -13.63
CA ILE A 359 9.87 9.28 -13.29
C ILE A 359 10.73 9.29 -14.58
N PRO A 360 11.88 9.94 -14.57
CA PRO A 360 12.77 9.99 -15.73
C PRO A 360 13.12 8.58 -16.27
N GLY A 361 13.22 8.46 -17.58
CA GLY A 361 13.52 7.19 -18.26
C GLY A 361 12.32 6.30 -18.55
N LEU A 362 11.12 6.64 -18.04
CA LEU A 362 9.89 5.96 -18.39
C LEU A 362 9.10 6.71 -19.46
N GLN A 363 8.57 5.95 -20.41
CA GLN A 363 7.59 6.39 -21.38
C GLN A 363 6.21 5.86 -20.97
N ILE A 364 5.18 6.67 -21.18
CA ILE A 364 3.79 6.32 -20.91
C ILE A 364 2.92 6.61 -22.12
N ARG A 365 1.89 5.82 -22.33
CA ARG A 365 0.80 6.07 -23.30
C ARG A 365 -0.51 5.50 -22.78
N LEU A 366 -1.61 5.87 -23.42
CA LEU A 366 -2.90 5.22 -23.24
C LEU A 366 -3.12 4.21 -24.37
N GLY A 367 -3.45 2.98 -24.02
CA GLY A 367 -3.93 1.94 -24.90
C GLY A 367 -5.45 1.90 -24.97
N ASP A 368 -6.01 0.75 -25.38
CA ASP A 368 -7.45 0.53 -25.40
C ASP A 368 -8.09 0.72 -24.04
N MET A 369 -9.32 1.21 -24.00
CA MET A 369 -10.05 1.56 -22.76
C MET A 369 -9.31 2.56 -21.85
N GLU A 370 -8.45 3.41 -22.41
CA GLU A 370 -7.60 4.34 -21.67
C GLU A 370 -6.66 3.61 -20.69
N GLU A 371 -6.23 2.39 -21.01
CA GLU A 371 -5.29 1.64 -20.21
C GLU A 371 -3.92 2.34 -20.19
N LEU A 372 -3.40 2.61 -19.00
CA LEU A 372 -2.03 3.11 -18.87
C LEU A 372 -1.04 2.03 -19.28
N GLN A 373 -0.20 2.33 -20.27
CA GLN A 373 0.88 1.47 -20.72
C GLN A 373 2.22 2.15 -20.47
N VAL A 374 3.21 1.36 -20.04
CA VAL A 374 4.52 1.85 -19.61
C VAL A 374 5.64 1.12 -20.34
N LYS A 375 6.69 1.84 -20.73
CA LYS A 375 7.90 1.27 -21.33
C LYS A 375 9.13 1.94 -20.75
N GLY A 376 10.15 1.15 -20.39
CA GLY A 376 11.40 1.68 -19.86
C GLY A 376 12.17 0.67 -18.99
N PRO A 377 13.33 1.05 -18.47
CA PRO A 377 14.27 0.14 -17.81
C PRO A 377 13.74 -0.40 -16.48
N THR A 378 12.72 0.21 -15.87
CA THR A 378 12.16 -0.24 -14.59
C THR A 378 11.13 -1.36 -14.73
N VAL A 379 10.72 -1.69 -15.97
CA VAL A 379 9.71 -2.73 -16.24
C VAL A 379 10.34 -4.10 -16.07
N MET A 380 9.63 -5.00 -15.41
CA MET A 380 10.06 -6.35 -15.09
C MET A 380 10.50 -7.16 -16.33
N LYS A 381 11.29 -8.20 -16.09
CA LYS A 381 11.65 -9.19 -17.12
C LYS A 381 10.47 -10.10 -17.50
N GLY A 382 9.52 -10.30 -16.61
CA GLY A 382 8.34 -11.15 -16.77
C GLY A 382 7.96 -11.87 -15.48
N TYR A 383 7.03 -12.82 -15.58
CA TYR A 383 6.63 -13.65 -14.45
C TYR A 383 7.38 -14.99 -14.45
N TRP A 384 7.92 -15.36 -13.29
CA TRP A 384 8.67 -16.58 -13.06
C TRP A 384 7.83 -17.82 -13.45
N LYS A 385 8.36 -18.65 -14.36
CA LYS A 385 7.70 -19.84 -14.91
C LYS A 385 6.31 -19.62 -15.51
N ARG A 386 5.99 -18.38 -15.92
CA ARG A 386 4.68 -18.06 -16.49
C ARG A 386 4.84 -17.22 -17.79
N PRO A 387 5.39 -17.83 -18.86
CA PRO A 387 5.53 -17.15 -20.16
C PRO A 387 4.18 -16.75 -20.75
N ASP A 388 3.12 -17.54 -20.55
CA ASP A 388 1.74 -17.24 -20.88
C ASP A 388 1.26 -15.93 -20.26
N ALA A 389 1.35 -15.83 -18.95
CA ALA A 389 0.94 -14.62 -18.22
C ALA A 389 1.85 -13.42 -18.51
N THR A 390 3.11 -13.65 -18.88
CA THR A 390 4.03 -12.59 -19.32
C THR A 390 3.58 -12.03 -20.67
N ALA A 391 3.29 -12.89 -21.65
CA ALA A 391 2.81 -12.45 -22.96
C ALA A 391 1.49 -11.67 -22.89
N GLU A 392 0.57 -12.04 -21.97
CA GLU A 392 -0.70 -11.32 -21.77
C GLU A 392 -0.54 -9.85 -21.35
N VAL A 393 0.53 -9.52 -20.63
CA VAL A 393 0.73 -8.17 -20.04
C VAL A 393 1.67 -7.29 -20.86
N PHE A 394 2.20 -7.77 -21.98
CA PHE A 394 2.94 -6.97 -22.93
C PHE A 394 2.19 -6.82 -24.24
N THR A 395 2.35 -5.67 -24.88
CA THR A 395 1.91 -5.46 -26.27
C THR A 395 2.97 -6.00 -27.23
N GLU A 396 2.61 -6.20 -28.50
CA GLU A 396 3.55 -6.66 -29.54
C GLU A 396 4.76 -5.73 -29.71
N ASP A 397 4.57 -4.41 -29.50
CA ASP A 397 5.61 -3.39 -29.57
C ASP A 397 6.34 -3.17 -28.22
N GLY A 398 6.13 -4.06 -27.24
CA GLY A 398 6.87 -4.17 -25.99
C GLY A 398 6.49 -3.17 -24.90
N TRP A 399 5.24 -2.69 -24.87
CA TRP A 399 4.72 -1.90 -23.76
C TRP A 399 4.08 -2.80 -22.71
N PHE A 400 4.37 -2.51 -21.46
CA PHE A 400 3.74 -3.18 -20.33
C PHE A 400 2.35 -2.59 -20.08
N LYS A 401 1.32 -3.43 -20.06
CA LYS A 401 -0.07 -3.12 -19.76
C LYS A 401 -0.28 -3.15 -18.25
N THR A 402 -0.56 -2.00 -17.64
CA THR A 402 -0.70 -1.91 -16.17
C THR A 402 -2.01 -2.51 -15.65
N GLY A 403 -3.03 -2.63 -16.51
CA GLY A 403 -4.40 -2.99 -16.12
C GLY A 403 -5.12 -1.86 -15.39
N ASP A 404 -4.54 -0.67 -15.32
CA ASP A 404 -5.14 0.51 -14.69
C ASP A 404 -5.58 1.51 -15.76
N GLN A 405 -6.82 2.00 -15.66
CA GLN A 405 -7.35 3.08 -16.49
C GLN A 405 -6.84 4.43 -15.98
N ALA A 406 -6.38 5.29 -16.88
CA ALA A 406 -5.82 6.59 -16.53
C ALA A 406 -6.33 7.73 -17.43
N ASP A 407 -6.06 8.96 -16.97
CA ASP A 407 -6.26 10.20 -17.70
C ASP A 407 -4.94 10.99 -17.69
N LEU A 408 -4.49 11.42 -18.85
CA LEU A 408 -3.25 12.18 -19.06
C LEU A 408 -3.50 13.63 -19.47
N SER A 409 -4.72 14.14 -19.34
CA SER A 409 -5.11 15.49 -19.80
C SER A 409 -4.53 16.61 -18.92
N ASP A 410 -4.05 16.33 -17.70
CA ASP A 410 -3.56 17.33 -16.75
C ASP A 410 -2.03 17.54 -16.88
N ALA A 411 -1.58 18.28 -17.88
CA ALA A 411 -0.21 18.78 -18.02
C ALA A 411 0.88 17.68 -17.76
N GLY A 412 0.66 16.46 -18.26
CA GLY A 412 1.56 15.31 -18.09
C GLY A 412 1.50 14.64 -16.72
N ARG A 413 0.60 15.08 -15.82
CA ARG A 413 0.31 14.36 -14.58
C ARG A 413 -0.69 13.23 -14.87
N ILE A 414 -0.44 12.08 -14.24
CA ILE A 414 -1.28 10.90 -14.40
C ILE A 414 -2.39 10.95 -13.35
N ARG A 415 -3.63 10.76 -13.78
CA ARG A 415 -4.76 10.51 -12.90
C ARG A 415 -5.25 9.08 -13.11
N ILE A 416 -5.13 8.24 -12.10
CA ILE A 416 -5.66 6.86 -12.15
C ILE A 416 -7.16 6.91 -11.89
N LYS A 417 -7.95 6.29 -12.77
CA LYS A 417 -9.41 6.19 -12.68
C LYS A 417 -9.86 4.90 -11.98
N GLY A 418 -9.06 3.84 -12.05
CA GLY A 418 -9.33 2.55 -11.42
C GLY A 418 -8.76 1.37 -12.20
N ARG A 419 -9.02 0.16 -11.70
CA ARG A 419 -8.62 -1.10 -12.36
C ARG A 419 -9.60 -1.47 -13.47
N ILE A 420 -9.10 -1.79 -14.65
CA ILE A 420 -9.94 -2.21 -15.78
C ILE A 420 -10.74 -3.48 -15.43
N LYS A 421 -10.11 -4.45 -14.75
CA LYS A 421 -10.77 -5.70 -14.29
C LYS A 421 -11.77 -5.51 -13.16
N GLU A 422 -11.80 -4.34 -12.54
CA GLU A 422 -12.73 -4.00 -11.44
C GLU A 422 -13.87 -3.09 -11.92
N ILE A 423 -13.84 -2.64 -13.18
CA ILE A 423 -14.95 -1.88 -13.77
C ILE A 423 -16.21 -2.74 -13.70
N ILE A 424 -17.22 -2.21 -13.00
CA ILE A 424 -18.53 -2.85 -12.91
C ILE A 424 -19.28 -2.59 -14.21
N VAL A 425 -19.70 -3.67 -14.87
CA VAL A 425 -20.57 -3.60 -16.04
C VAL A 425 -21.97 -4.01 -15.61
N THR A 426 -22.89 -3.04 -15.60
CA THR A 426 -24.29 -3.32 -15.25
C THR A 426 -25.00 -4.11 -16.35
N SER A 427 -26.15 -4.70 -16.04
CA SER A 427 -27.00 -5.37 -17.05
C SER A 427 -27.52 -4.41 -18.13
N THR A 428 -27.46 -3.10 -17.91
CA THR A 428 -27.79 -2.04 -18.86
C THR A 428 -26.59 -1.61 -19.72
N GLY A 429 -25.40 -2.20 -19.50
CA GLY A 429 -24.18 -1.90 -20.25
C GLY A 429 -23.36 -0.72 -19.74
N GLU A 430 -23.78 -0.07 -18.65
CA GLU A 430 -23.05 1.04 -18.04
C GLU A 430 -21.75 0.54 -17.39
N LYS A 431 -20.64 1.24 -17.67
CA LYS A 431 -19.31 0.93 -17.15
C LYS A 431 -18.96 1.90 -16.01
N ILE A 432 -18.76 1.38 -14.81
CA ILE A 432 -18.58 2.19 -13.59
C ILE A 432 -17.30 1.77 -12.89
N PRO A 433 -16.26 2.65 -12.84
CA PRO A 433 -15.09 2.44 -12.01
C PRO A 433 -15.49 2.60 -10.53
N PRO A 434 -15.40 1.54 -9.69
CA PRO A 434 -15.92 1.62 -8.32
C PRO A 434 -15.03 2.43 -7.39
N THR A 435 -13.72 2.42 -7.58
CA THR A 435 -12.72 2.94 -6.63
C THR A 435 -12.91 4.42 -6.30
N ASP A 436 -13.06 5.27 -7.32
CA ASP A 436 -13.25 6.72 -7.10
C ASP A 436 -14.54 7.04 -6.35
N MET A 437 -15.58 6.24 -6.57
CA MET A 437 -16.87 6.39 -5.90
C MET A 437 -16.79 5.93 -4.45
N GLU A 438 -16.14 4.81 -4.19
CA GLU A 438 -15.91 4.31 -2.83
C GLU A 438 -15.14 5.32 -1.98
N LEU A 439 -14.06 5.89 -2.56
CA LEU A 439 -13.30 6.96 -1.92
C LEU A 439 -14.14 8.22 -1.66
N ALA A 440 -15.02 8.58 -2.59
CA ALA A 440 -15.92 9.71 -2.39
C ALA A 440 -16.93 9.45 -1.27
N ILE A 441 -17.51 8.26 -1.20
CA ILE A 441 -18.44 7.87 -0.14
C ILE A 441 -17.74 7.88 1.23
N GLN A 442 -16.51 7.41 1.32
CA GLN A 442 -15.68 7.42 2.53
C GLN A 442 -15.30 8.83 3.02
N THR A 443 -15.57 9.89 2.26
CA THR A 443 -15.44 11.27 2.78
C THR A 443 -16.49 11.59 3.86
N ASP A 444 -17.63 10.89 3.88
CA ASP A 444 -18.59 10.98 4.96
C ASP A 444 -18.12 10.14 6.16
N PRO A 445 -17.95 10.74 7.37
CA PRO A 445 -17.38 10.07 8.52
C PRO A 445 -18.14 8.81 8.98
N LEU A 446 -19.41 8.66 8.59
CA LEU A 446 -20.20 7.47 8.93
C LEU A 446 -19.62 6.20 8.28
N PHE A 447 -19.02 6.31 7.08
CA PHE A 447 -18.60 5.18 6.27
C PHE A 447 -17.08 4.96 6.37
N GLU A 448 -16.66 3.92 7.08
CA GLU A 448 -15.24 3.63 7.27
C GLU A 448 -14.65 2.80 6.13
N GLN A 449 -15.39 1.78 5.66
CA GLN A 449 -15.00 0.97 4.50
C GLN A 449 -16.22 0.84 3.58
N VAL A 450 -15.99 0.94 2.28
CA VAL A 450 -17.06 0.89 1.29
C VAL A 450 -16.67 -0.01 0.14
N MET A 451 -17.60 -0.84 -0.32
CA MET A 451 -17.49 -1.60 -1.56
C MET A 451 -18.75 -1.40 -2.40
N VAL A 452 -18.57 -0.87 -3.60
CA VAL A 452 -19.65 -0.73 -4.59
C VAL A 452 -19.81 -2.04 -5.34
N VAL A 453 -21.05 -2.47 -5.55
CA VAL A 453 -21.43 -3.70 -6.26
C VAL A 453 -22.52 -3.43 -7.28
N GLY A 454 -22.54 -4.20 -8.39
CA GLY A 454 -23.51 -3.98 -9.46
C GLY A 454 -23.18 -4.79 -10.73
N GLU A 455 -22.21 -5.69 -10.69
CA GLU A 455 -21.82 -6.52 -11.85
C GLU A 455 -23.03 -7.36 -12.33
N ALA A 456 -23.35 -7.21 -13.63
CA ALA A 456 -24.51 -7.82 -14.28
C ALA A 456 -25.86 -7.53 -13.58
N ARG A 457 -25.95 -6.49 -12.75
CA ARG A 457 -27.18 -6.07 -12.04
C ARG A 457 -27.78 -4.81 -12.68
N PRO A 458 -29.08 -4.53 -12.48
CA PRO A 458 -29.75 -3.42 -13.15
C PRO A 458 -29.36 -2.04 -12.63
N PHE A 459 -28.71 -1.96 -11.46
CA PHE A 459 -28.23 -0.73 -10.85
C PHE A 459 -27.11 -1.01 -9.83
N ILE A 460 -26.43 0.03 -9.41
CA ILE A 460 -25.36 -0.03 -8.42
C ILE A 460 -25.93 0.03 -7.00
N THR A 461 -25.34 -0.76 -6.10
CA THR A 461 -25.57 -0.74 -4.65
C THR A 461 -24.24 -0.64 -3.90
N ALA A 462 -24.29 -0.41 -2.59
CA ALA A 462 -23.10 -0.31 -1.76
C ALA A 462 -23.20 -1.18 -0.49
N LEU A 463 -22.09 -1.81 -0.15
CA LEU A 463 -21.81 -2.35 1.17
C LEU A 463 -20.95 -1.32 1.92
N ALA A 464 -21.32 -0.94 3.13
CA ALA A 464 -20.61 0.06 3.90
C ALA A 464 -20.44 -0.37 5.36
N VAL A 465 -19.19 -0.50 5.79
CA VAL A 465 -18.85 -0.69 7.20
C VAL A 465 -18.90 0.67 7.88
N VAL A 466 -19.66 0.77 8.95
CA VAL A 466 -19.82 2.02 9.68
C VAL A 466 -18.65 2.26 10.63
N ASN A 467 -18.26 3.53 10.79
CA ASN A 467 -17.35 3.94 11.85
C ASN A 467 -18.11 3.88 13.19
N GLU A 468 -17.57 3.18 14.17
CA GLU A 468 -18.24 2.91 15.45
C GLU A 468 -18.66 4.19 16.19
N ALA A 469 -17.76 5.16 16.31
CA ALA A 469 -18.03 6.41 17.02
C ALA A 469 -19.07 7.31 16.30
N GLU A 470 -19.07 7.31 14.98
CA GLU A 470 -20.05 8.07 14.20
C GLU A 470 -21.39 7.32 14.09
N TRP A 471 -21.35 5.98 14.10
CA TRP A 471 -22.56 5.16 14.22
C TRP A 471 -23.30 5.40 15.53
N GLU A 472 -22.60 5.45 16.67
CA GLU A 472 -23.23 5.77 17.97
C GLU A 472 -23.97 7.12 17.95
N LYS A 473 -23.40 8.14 17.31
CA LYS A 473 -24.04 9.46 17.16
C LYS A 473 -25.25 9.38 16.24
N PHE A 474 -25.08 8.70 15.11
CA PHE A 474 -26.12 8.53 14.12
C PHE A 474 -27.31 7.73 14.67
N ALA A 475 -27.06 6.65 15.43
CA ALA A 475 -28.07 5.85 16.10
C ALA A 475 -28.89 6.67 17.11
N LYS A 476 -28.25 7.58 17.85
CA LYS A 476 -28.92 8.49 18.79
C LYS A 476 -29.94 9.43 18.12
N GLU A 477 -29.67 9.86 16.88
CA GLU A 477 -30.60 10.69 16.10
C GLU A 477 -31.95 9.95 15.84
N PHE A 478 -31.92 8.60 15.86
CA PHE A 478 -33.07 7.73 15.63
C PHE A 478 -33.60 7.09 16.91
N ASN A 479 -33.08 7.47 18.09
CA ASN A 479 -33.44 6.89 19.38
C ASN A 479 -33.34 5.35 19.43
N VAL A 480 -32.22 4.80 18.86
CA VAL A 480 -31.99 3.36 18.84
C VAL A 480 -30.71 3.00 19.60
N ASP A 481 -30.66 1.75 20.08
CA ASP A 481 -29.49 1.18 20.71
C ASP A 481 -28.42 0.92 19.63
N PRO A 482 -27.23 1.59 19.70
CA PRO A 482 -26.17 1.39 18.73
C PRO A 482 -25.54 -0.01 18.80
N THR A 483 -25.77 -0.77 19.87
CA THR A 483 -25.24 -2.14 20.03
C THR A 483 -26.09 -3.19 19.32
N ASP A 484 -27.38 -2.91 19.07
CA ASP A 484 -28.26 -3.81 18.36
C ASP A 484 -28.03 -3.75 16.84
N GLU A 485 -27.40 -4.78 16.29
CA GLU A 485 -27.09 -4.87 14.85
C GLU A 485 -28.32 -4.87 13.93
N ARG A 486 -29.49 -5.29 14.44
CA ARG A 486 -30.76 -5.24 13.69
C ARG A 486 -31.14 -3.82 13.30
N MET A 487 -30.63 -2.82 14.04
CA MET A 487 -30.88 -1.41 13.77
C MET A 487 -30.24 -0.93 12.46
N LEU A 488 -29.12 -1.55 12.04
CA LEU A 488 -28.51 -1.29 10.74
C LEU A 488 -29.42 -1.63 9.55
N MET A 489 -30.40 -2.53 9.77
CA MET A 489 -31.38 -2.96 8.77
C MET A 489 -32.64 -2.11 8.76
N ARG A 490 -32.88 -1.29 9.79
CA ARG A 490 -34.07 -0.49 9.90
C ARG A 490 -34.21 0.48 8.74
N ARG A 491 -35.36 0.51 8.10
CA ARG A 491 -35.58 1.21 6.82
C ARG A 491 -35.23 2.69 6.89
N ASP A 492 -35.69 3.41 7.93
CA ASP A 492 -35.46 4.85 8.10
C ASP A 492 -33.96 5.17 8.27
N ILE A 493 -33.23 4.35 9.02
CA ILE A 493 -31.77 4.45 9.20
C ILE A 493 -31.04 4.22 7.87
N ARG A 494 -31.40 3.15 7.15
CA ARG A 494 -30.82 2.87 5.81
C ARG A 494 -31.09 4.00 4.83
N MET A 495 -32.30 4.56 4.83
CA MET A 495 -32.64 5.69 3.94
C MET A 495 -31.85 6.95 4.28
N ALA A 496 -31.67 7.26 5.56
CA ALA A 496 -30.86 8.39 6.00
C ALA A 496 -29.37 8.20 5.65
N ALA A 497 -28.83 6.99 5.85
CA ALA A 497 -27.46 6.64 5.44
C ALA A 497 -27.31 6.73 3.91
N LEU A 498 -28.28 6.22 3.13
CA LEU A 498 -28.28 6.32 1.67
C LEU A 498 -28.32 7.78 1.20
N LYS A 499 -29.05 8.65 1.87
CA LYS A 499 -29.06 10.10 1.58
C LYS A 499 -27.68 10.73 1.79
N ARG A 500 -26.98 10.36 2.85
CA ARG A 500 -25.59 10.81 3.10
C ARG A 500 -24.65 10.29 2.02
N LEU A 501 -24.73 9.01 1.66
CA LEU A 501 -23.97 8.39 0.58
C LEU A 501 -24.20 9.12 -0.74
N LYS A 502 -25.45 9.35 -1.16
CA LYS A 502 -25.79 10.06 -2.39
C LYS A 502 -25.22 11.48 -2.40
N LYS A 503 -25.21 12.18 -1.27
CA LYS A 503 -24.59 13.50 -1.11
C LYS A 503 -23.07 13.42 -1.35
N ALA A 504 -22.39 12.43 -0.77
CA ALA A 504 -20.95 12.24 -0.96
C ALA A 504 -20.60 11.85 -2.42
N ALA A 505 -21.47 11.07 -3.08
CA ALA A 505 -21.33 10.63 -4.47
C ALA A 505 -21.92 11.61 -5.51
N SER A 506 -22.37 12.79 -5.12
CA SER A 506 -23.15 13.71 -5.99
C SER A 506 -22.42 14.21 -7.26
N ARG A 507 -21.09 14.11 -7.30
CA ARG A 507 -20.26 14.47 -8.47
C ARG A 507 -20.27 13.42 -9.58
N PHE A 508 -20.78 12.21 -9.30
CA PHE A 508 -20.82 11.12 -10.27
C PHE A 508 -22.11 11.14 -11.10
N PRO A 509 -22.11 10.53 -12.31
CA PRO A 509 -23.32 10.40 -13.10
C PRO A 509 -24.41 9.61 -12.34
N GLN A 510 -25.67 9.99 -12.55
CA GLN A 510 -26.83 9.41 -11.83
C GLN A 510 -26.92 7.89 -11.93
N TYR A 511 -26.57 7.30 -13.07
CA TYR A 511 -26.58 5.86 -13.29
C TYR A 511 -25.54 5.12 -12.44
N GLY A 512 -24.45 5.78 -12.07
CA GLY A 512 -23.38 5.24 -11.25
C GLY A 512 -23.60 5.39 -9.75
N ILE A 513 -24.54 6.21 -9.31
CA ILE A 513 -24.78 6.42 -7.86
C ILE A 513 -25.53 5.23 -7.27
N PRO A 514 -25.06 4.67 -6.13
CA PRO A 514 -25.75 3.55 -5.49
C PRO A 514 -27.20 3.87 -5.14
N ARG A 515 -28.12 2.98 -5.54
CA ARG A 515 -29.56 3.12 -5.27
C ARG A 515 -29.98 2.49 -3.96
N ASN A 516 -29.15 1.62 -3.39
CA ASN A 516 -29.40 0.97 -2.12
C ASN A 516 -28.10 0.78 -1.35
N ILE A 517 -28.17 0.54 -0.03
CA ILE A 517 -27.03 0.38 0.85
C ILE A 517 -27.28 -0.72 1.88
N ARG A 518 -26.26 -1.52 2.17
CA ARG A 518 -26.17 -2.40 3.33
C ARG A 518 -25.16 -1.83 4.30
N LEU A 519 -25.58 -1.55 5.53
CA LEU A 519 -24.68 -1.14 6.61
C LEU A 519 -24.18 -2.39 7.33
N LEU A 520 -22.89 -2.38 7.70
CA LEU A 520 -22.17 -3.47 8.35
C LEU A 520 -21.40 -2.93 9.55
N LYS A 521 -21.25 -3.73 10.61
CA LYS A 521 -20.35 -3.45 11.75
C LYS A 521 -19.01 -4.16 11.61
N GLU A 522 -19.05 -5.39 11.09
CA GLU A 522 -17.84 -6.20 10.95
C GLU A 522 -16.87 -5.54 9.96
N HIS A 523 -15.68 -5.20 10.45
CA HIS A 523 -14.62 -4.62 9.63
C HIS A 523 -14.01 -5.67 8.70
N TRP A 524 -13.71 -5.25 7.49
CA TRP A 524 -12.89 -6.03 6.59
C TRP A 524 -11.43 -5.92 7.02
N THR A 525 -10.78 -7.06 7.23
CA THR A 525 -9.42 -7.15 7.73
C THR A 525 -8.58 -8.12 6.91
N VAL A 526 -7.28 -8.13 7.15
CA VAL A 526 -6.37 -9.14 6.58
C VAL A 526 -6.68 -10.51 7.19
N ASP A 527 -6.95 -10.55 8.49
CA ASP A 527 -7.20 -11.79 9.23
C ASP A 527 -8.47 -12.51 8.78
N ASN A 528 -9.56 -11.76 8.49
CA ASN A 528 -10.78 -12.36 7.94
C ASN A 528 -10.74 -12.56 6.41
N GLY A 529 -9.59 -12.28 5.79
CA GLY A 529 -9.34 -12.51 4.37
C GLY A 529 -10.00 -11.49 3.43
N CYS A 530 -10.68 -10.48 3.94
CA CYS A 530 -11.37 -9.46 3.13
C CYS A 530 -10.42 -8.38 2.58
N LEU A 531 -9.25 -8.20 3.20
CA LEU A 531 -8.19 -7.30 2.72
C LEU A 531 -6.94 -8.07 2.33
N THR A 532 -6.16 -7.47 1.44
CA THR A 532 -4.76 -7.87 1.21
C THR A 532 -3.88 -7.30 2.32
N VAL A 533 -2.64 -7.78 2.45
CA VAL A 533 -1.64 -7.23 3.37
C VAL A 533 -1.34 -5.75 3.11
N THR A 534 -1.61 -5.26 1.90
CA THR A 534 -1.53 -3.85 1.52
C THR A 534 -2.86 -3.10 1.70
N MET A 535 -3.79 -3.68 2.45
CA MET A 535 -5.10 -3.10 2.81
C MET A 535 -6.04 -2.84 1.63
N LYS A 536 -5.85 -3.53 0.49
CA LYS A 536 -6.77 -3.48 -0.65
C LYS A 536 -7.92 -4.46 -0.49
N LEU A 537 -9.13 -4.08 -0.95
CA LEU A 537 -10.31 -4.95 -0.91
C LEU A 537 -10.09 -6.21 -1.76
N ARG A 538 -10.39 -7.36 -1.19
CA ARG A 538 -10.50 -8.63 -1.92
C ARG A 538 -11.95 -8.84 -2.36
N ARG A 539 -12.38 -8.04 -3.35
CA ARG A 539 -13.77 -7.99 -3.82
C ARG A 539 -14.43 -9.36 -4.08
N PRO A 540 -13.76 -10.36 -4.68
CA PRO A 540 -14.37 -11.68 -4.85
C PRO A 540 -14.72 -12.34 -3.52
N ILE A 541 -13.84 -12.24 -2.51
CA ILE A 541 -14.07 -12.84 -1.18
C ILE A 541 -15.20 -12.13 -0.45
N ILE A 542 -15.22 -10.79 -0.48
CA ILE A 542 -16.29 -9.99 0.15
C ILE A 542 -17.63 -10.32 -0.52
N ARG A 543 -17.67 -10.41 -1.86
CA ARG A 543 -18.89 -10.80 -2.60
C ARG A 543 -19.38 -12.20 -2.27
N GLU A 544 -18.47 -13.14 -2.07
CA GLU A 544 -18.83 -14.51 -1.70
C GLU A 544 -19.39 -14.56 -0.27
N LYS A 545 -18.69 -13.93 0.68
CA LYS A 545 -19.11 -13.87 2.10
C LYS A 545 -20.45 -13.19 2.31
N LEU A 546 -20.72 -12.11 1.58
CA LEU A 546 -21.90 -11.27 1.71
C LEU A 546 -22.90 -11.44 0.55
N ARG A 547 -22.91 -12.63 -0.06
CA ARG A 547 -23.76 -12.91 -1.23
C ARG A 547 -25.23 -12.71 -0.93
N ALA A 548 -25.71 -13.22 0.21
CA ALA A 548 -27.11 -13.12 0.62
C ALA A 548 -27.53 -11.66 0.83
N GLU A 549 -26.69 -10.88 1.52
CA GLU A 549 -26.92 -9.45 1.77
C GLU A 549 -26.92 -8.64 0.48
N ILE A 550 -26.02 -8.99 -0.47
CA ILE A 550 -25.99 -8.35 -1.78
C ILE A 550 -27.27 -8.67 -2.55
N ASP A 551 -27.70 -9.93 -2.60
CA ASP A 551 -28.90 -10.34 -3.33
C ASP A 551 -30.15 -9.67 -2.75
N GLU A 552 -30.25 -9.51 -1.43
CA GLU A 552 -31.33 -8.80 -0.75
C GLU A 552 -31.45 -7.34 -1.23
N LEU A 553 -30.34 -6.65 -1.51
CA LEU A 553 -30.35 -5.27 -1.99
C LEU A 553 -31.07 -5.08 -3.34
N TYR A 554 -31.21 -6.14 -4.13
CA TYR A 554 -31.89 -6.12 -5.43
C TYR A 554 -33.30 -6.68 -5.41
N THR A 555 -33.73 -7.34 -4.33
CA THR A 555 -35.07 -7.94 -4.20
C THR A 555 -36.12 -6.96 -3.66
N VAL A 556 -35.69 -5.87 -3.00
CA VAL A 556 -36.61 -4.84 -2.48
C VAL A 556 -37.17 -3.99 -3.63
N PRO A 557 -38.50 -3.89 -3.78
CA PRO A 557 -39.12 -3.10 -4.86
C PRO A 557 -38.69 -1.64 -4.83
N GLN A 558 -38.31 -1.10 -6.00
CA GLN A 558 -37.84 0.29 -6.18
C GLN A 558 -38.91 1.35 -5.80
N ASN A 559 -40.21 0.97 -5.82
CA ASN A 559 -41.31 1.87 -5.55
C ASN A 559 -41.42 2.29 -4.06
N ASN A 560 -40.51 1.82 -3.21
CA ASN A 560 -40.49 2.11 -1.77
C ASN A 560 -39.18 2.79 -1.32
N VAL A 561 -38.37 3.36 -2.27
CA VAL A 561 -37.13 4.05 -1.96
C VAL A 561 -37.22 5.53 -2.30
#